data_c8deaa905e709843856e614a0d30ebea
#
_entry.id   c8deaa905e709843856e614a0d30ebea
#
_cell.length_a   1.000
_cell.length_b   1.000
_cell.length_c   1.000
_cell.angle_alpha   90.00
_cell.angle_beta   90.00
_cell.angle_gamma   90.00
#
_symmetry.space_group_name_H-M   'P 1'
#
loop_
_entity.id
_entity.type
_entity.pdbx_description
1 polymer ?
#
loop_
_entity_poly.entity_id
_entity_poly.type
_entity_poly.pdbx_seq_one_letter_code
_entity_poly.pdbx_strand_id
1 'polypeptide(L)'
;MSNMESMIVEEKSQIKLVDREKTCPLLLRVFCSTGRHHSVSEYMYGNVPSNELQIYTWQDATLHELTSLVRDVNPDTRKKGTYFDFAVVYPNFRNNHFQMREIGVTCTGQKGADDNKTLSQAKFCVGDFLDISITPPNRLPPMRRQRPY
;
A
#
# COMPACT_ATOMS: atom_id res chain seq x y z
N MET A 1 10.28 -35.21 -12.12
CA MET A 1 10.94 -34.50 -12.00
C MET A 1 10.64 -33.20 -12.33
N SER A 2 10.18 -32.93 -13.28
CA SER A 2 9.91 -31.58 -13.69
C SER A 2 8.85 -30.94 -12.86
N ASN A 3 8.01 -31.70 -12.19
CA ASN A 3 6.95 -31.08 -11.41
C ASN A 3 7.46 -30.23 -10.26
N MET A 4 8.48 -30.70 -9.59
CA MET A 4 9.01 -29.91 -8.48
C MET A 4 9.67 -28.66 -8.96
N GLU A 5 10.36 -28.75 -10.06
CA GLU A 5 10.99 -27.56 -10.61
C GLU A 5 9.96 -26.56 -11.06
N SER A 6 8.87 -27.04 -11.62
CA SER A 6 7.82 -26.15 -12.06
C SER A 6 7.20 -25.40 -10.89
N MET A 7 6.99 -26.10 -9.79
CA MET A 7 6.41 -25.46 -8.62
C MET A 7 7.33 -24.41 -8.03
N ILE A 8 8.62 -24.69 -8.01
CA ILE A 8 9.57 -23.72 -7.49
C ILE A 8 9.60 -22.49 -8.38
N VAL A 9 9.56 -22.71 -9.67
CA VAL A 9 9.55 -21.58 -10.60
C VAL A 9 8.30 -20.74 -10.42
N GLU A 10 7.17 -21.40 -10.20
CA GLU A 10 5.95 -20.65 -10.01
C GLU A 10 5.98 -19.83 -8.75
N GLU A 11 6.55 -20.37 -7.69
CA GLU A 11 6.66 -19.59 -6.48
C GLU A 11 7.54 -18.38 -6.66
N LYS A 12 8.64 -18.55 -7.37
CA LYS A 12 9.52 -17.42 -7.62
C LYS A 12 8.91 -16.41 -8.55
N SER A 13 8.03 -16.87 -9.45
CA SER A 13 7.42 -15.93 -10.36
C SER A 13 6.10 -15.42 -9.86
N GLN A 14 5.84 -15.48 -8.58
CA GLN A 14 4.66 -14.83 -8.04
C GLN A 14 4.75 -13.32 -8.15
N ILE A 15 5.94 -12.78 -8.39
CA ILE A 15 6.03 -11.40 -8.79
C ILE A 15 5.68 -11.36 -10.26
N LYS A 16 4.41 -11.30 -10.52
CA LYS A 16 3.96 -11.27 -11.91
C LYS A 16 4.07 -9.87 -12.43
N LEU A 17 4.80 -9.73 -13.52
CA LEU A 17 4.81 -8.45 -14.21
C LEU A 17 3.60 -8.41 -15.12
N VAL A 18 2.88 -7.32 -15.03
CA VAL A 18 1.66 -7.12 -15.81
C VAL A 18 2.05 -6.45 -17.13
N ASP A 19 1.46 -6.92 -18.22
CA ASP A 19 1.63 -6.22 -19.49
C ASP A 19 0.66 -5.04 -19.49
N ARG A 20 1.18 -3.88 -19.09
CA ARG A 20 0.34 -2.70 -18.88
C ARG A 20 -0.29 -2.17 -20.16
N GLU A 21 0.25 -2.55 -21.30
CA GLU A 21 -0.34 -2.13 -22.57
C GLU A 21 -1.56 -2.93 -22.91
N LYS A 22 -1.66 -4.16 -22.40
CA LYS A 22 -2.75 -5.05 -22.72
C LYS A 22 -3.73 -5.25 -21.59
N THR A 23 -3.39 -4.84 -20.40
CA THR A 23 -4.20 -5.05 -19.21
C THR A 23 -4.81 -3.73 -18.78
N CYS A 24 -6.13 -3.73 -18.59
CA CYS A 24 -6.80 -2.52 -18.10
C CYS A 24 -6.32 -2.19 -16.69
N PRO A 25 -6.08 -0.92 -16.39
CA PRO A 25 -5.69 -0.55 -15.04
C PRO A 25 -6.86 -0.72 -14.07
N LEU A 26 -6.53 -0.93 -12.82
CA LEU A 26 -7.51 -0.94 -11.76
C LEU A 26 -7.56 0.43 -11.12
N LEU A 27 -8.69 0.75 -10.53
CA LEU A 27 -8.81 2.00 -9.78
C LEU A 27 -8.40 1.73 -8.34
N LEU A 28 -7.39 2.46 -7.89
CA LEU A 28 -6.92 2.37 -6.52
C LEU A 28 -7.39 3.61 -5.79
N ARG A 29 -8.19 3.41 -4.74
CA ARG A 29 -8.69 4.52 -3.94
C ARG A 29 -7.79 4.65 -2.72
N VAL A 30 -7.13 5.79 -2.61
CA VAL A 30 -6.10 6.03 -1.61
C VAL A 30 -6.55 7.11 -0.65
N PHE A 31 -6.36 6.86 0.63
CA PHE A 31 -6.71 7.81 1.68
C PHE A 31 -5.47 8.06 2.53
N CYS A 32 -5.01 9.31 2.54
CA CYS A 32 -3.81 9.67 3.27
C CYS A 32 -4.15 10.46 4.51
N SER A 33 -3.36 10.27 5.56
CA SER A 33 -3.47 11.08 6.75
C SER A 33 -2.08 11.28 7.33
N THR A 34 -1.96 12.28 8.18
CA THR A 34 -0.68 12.63 8.77
C THR A 34 -0.57 12.05 10.16
N GLY A 35 0.51 11.34 10.40
CA GLY A 35 0.84 10.84 11.74
C GLY A 35 0.29 9.48 12.07
N ARG A 36 -0.83 9.08 11.50
CA ARG A 36 -1.43 7.78 11.79
C ARG A 36 -2.43 7.44 10.72
N HIS A 37 -2.78 6.15 10.66
CA HIS A 37 -3.81 5.69 9.74
C HIS A 37 -5.18 6.15 10.19
N HIS A 38 -6.10 6.18 9.25
CA HIS A 38 -7.50 6.41 9.58
C HIS A 38 -8.01 5.25 10.42
N SER A 39 -9.05 5.52 11.21
CA SER A 39 -9.71 4.47 11.96
C SER A 39 -10.51 3.58 11.01
N VAL A 40 -10.56 2.29 11.30
CA VAL A 40 -11.36 1.37 10.48
C VAL A 40 -12.81 1.82 10.42
N SER A 41 -13.31 2.45 11.51
CA SER A 41 -14.69 2.89 11.54
C SER A 41 -15.00 3.93 10.49
N GLU A 42 -14.00 4.63 9.97
CA GLU A 42 -14.25 5.63 8.93
C GLU A 42 -14.56 4.99 7.59
N TYR A 43 -14.37 3.68 7.47
CA TYR A 43 -14.67 2.95 6.25
C TYR A 43 -15.96 2.14 6.34
N MET A 44 -16.70 2.28 7.42
CA MET A 44 -17.90 1.46 7.63
C MET A 44 -19.15 2.15 7.13
N TYR A 45 -20.18 1.34 6.93
CA TYR A 45 -21.52 1.85 6.56
C TYR A 45 -21.51 2.64 5.25
N GLY A 46 -20.68 2.21 4.31
CA GLY A 46 -20.61 2.88 3.02
C GLY A 46 -19.88 4.20 3.02
N ASN A 47 -19.28 4.57 4.15
CA ASN A 47 -18.52 5.81 4.24
C ASN A 47 -17.04 5.56 3.95
N VAL A 48 -16.34 6.63 3.64
CA VAL A 48 -14.89 6.59 3.47
C VAL A 48 -14.35 7.88 4.08
N PRO A 49 -13.04 7.89 4.42
CA PRO A 49 -12.44 9.14 4.90
C PRO A 49 -12.47 10.21 3.82
N SER A 50 -12.29 11.45 4.24
CA SER A 50 -12.25 12.56 3.29
C SER A 50 -10.90 12.57 2.56
N ASN A 51 -10.84 13.40 1.51
CA ASN A 51 -9.60 13.62 0.75
C ASN A 51 -9.11 12.37 0.06
N GLU A 52 -9.98 11.78 -0.71
CA GLU A 52 -9.64 10.59 -1.48
C GLU A 52 -8.75 10.97 -2.67
N LEU A 53 -7.71 10.16 -2.89
CA LEU A 53 -6.87 10.24 -4.08
C LEU A 53 -7.12 9.01 -4.91
N GLN A 54 -7.49 9.18 -6.17
CA GLN A 54 -7.77 8.05 -7.06
C GLN A 54 -6.62 7.88 -8.01
N ILE A 55 -6.09 6.66 -8.06
CA ILE A 55 -4.95 6.32 -8.88
C ILE A 55 -5.32 5.13 -9.75
N TYR A 56 -5.04 5.23 -11.05
CA TYR A 56 -5.20 4.08 -11.94
C TYR A 56 -3.84 3.41 -12.07
N THR A 57 -3.78 2.15 -11.71
CA THR A 57 -2.52 1.42 -11.72
C THR A 57 -2.79 -0.07 -11.93
N TRP A 58 -1.78 -0.88 -11.71
CA TRP A 58 -1.86 -2.32 -11.96
C TRP A 58 -1.37 -3.05 -10.74
N GLN A 59 -1.65 -4.36 -10.69
CA GLN A 59 -1.26 -5.16 -9.53
C GLN A 59 0.26 -5.27 -9.35
N ASP A 60 1.02 -4.99 -10.38
CA ASP A 60 2.47 -5.02 -10.26
C ASP A 60 3.07 -3.69 -9.77
N ALA A 61 2.24 -2.72 -9.42
CA ALA A 61 2.74 -1.47 -8.87
C ALA A 61 3.43 -1.73 -7.54
N THR A 62 4.61 -1.15 -7.38
CA THR A 62 5.37 -1.31 -6.14
C THR A 62 5.02 -0.19 -5.18
N LEU A 63 5.33 -0.39 -3.91
CA LEU A 63 5.13 0.67 -2.92
C LEU A 63 5.95 1.90 -3.26
N HIS A 64 7.13 1.70 -3.85
CA HIS A 64 7.94 2.82 -4.29
C HIS A 64 7.23 3.62 -5.38
N GLU A 65 6.63 2.94 -6.33
CA GLU A 65 5.90 3.60 -7.39
C GLU A 65 4.72 4.39 -6.83
N LEU A 66 3.99 3.81 -5.89
CA LEU A 66 2.85 4.48 -5.27
C LEU A 66 3.31 5.67 -4.45
N THR A 67 4.43 5.55 -3.75
CA THR A 67 5.01 6.66 -3.01
C THR A 67 5.29 7.83 -3.95
N SER A 68 5.86 7.55 -5.11
CA SER A 68 6.17 8.59 -6.09
C SER A 68 4.91 9.30 -6.56
N LEU A 69 3.83 8.55 -6.78
CA LEU A 69 2.58 9.14 -7.21
C LEU A 69 1.97 10.04 -6.13
N VAL A 70 2.03 9.61 -4.88
CA VAL A 70 1.53 10.43 -3.79
C VAL A 70 2.37 11.70 -3.65
N ARG A 71 3.69 11.58 -3.82
CA ARG A 71 4.56 12.75 -3.74
C ARG A 71 4.26 13.75 -4.84
N ASP A 72 3.85 13.28 -6.00
CA ASP A 72 3.53 14.19 -7.11
C ASP A 72 2.35 15.08 -6.79
N VAL A 73 1.37 14.57 -6.05
CA VAL A 73 0.17 15.35 -5.75
C VAL A 73 0.22 16.02 -4.38
N ASN A 74 1.19 15.66 -3.55
CA ASN A 74 1.30 16.21 -2.20
C ASN A 74 2.74 16.69 -1.98
N PRO A 75 3.03 17.95 -2.30
CA PRO A 75 4.41 18.46 -2.24
C PRO A 75 5.05 18.35 -0.86
N ASP A 76 4.23 18.40 0.21
CA ASP A 76 4.79 18.32 1.56
C ASP A 76 5.47 17.00 1.82
N THR A 77 5.15 15.97 1.07
CA THR A 77 5.74 14.66 1.27
C THR A 77 7.06 14.48 0.53
N ARG A 78 7.49 15.50 -0.19
CA ARG A 78 8.75 15.40 -0.95
C ARG A 78 9.97 15.63 -0.11
N LYS A 79 9.79 16.05 1.14
CA LYS A 79 10.93 16.25 2.03
C LYS A 79 11.59 14.93 2.35
N LYS A 80 12.91 14.91 2.25
CA LYS A 80 13.66 13.72 2.57
C LYS A 80 13.39 13.32 4.02
N GLY A 81 13.19 12.03 4.24
CA GLY A 81 12.88 11.53 5.57
C GLY A 81 11.41 11.40 5.87
N THR A 82 10.54 11.70 4.92
CA THR A 82 9.11 11.49 5.10
C THR A 82 8.80 10.00 4.96
N TYR A 83 8.11 9.45 5.95
CA TYR A 83 7.74 8.03 5.95
C TYR A 83 6.31 7.85 5.48
N PHE A 84 6.10 6.79 4.69
CA PHE A 84 4.79 6.40 4.20
C PHE A 84 4.52 4.99 4.70
N ASP A 85 3.50 4.83 5.50
CA ASP A 85 3.12 3.52 6.05
C ASP A 85 1.85 3.08 5.34
N PHE A 86 1.96 2.01 4.57
CA PHE A 86 0.87 1.54 3.71
C PHE A 86 0.07 0.46 4.39
N ALA A 87 -1.25 0.55 4.28
CA ALA A 87 -2.16 -0.46 4.79
C ALA A 87 -3.27 -0.69 3.79
N VAL A 88 -3.73 -1.92 3.73
CA VAL A 88 -4.87 -2.30 2.90
C VAL A 88 -6.10 -2.39 3.79
N VAL A 89 -7.18 -1.73 3.39
CA VAL A 89 -8.45 -1.80 4.10
C VAL A 89 -9.39 -2.66 3.26
N TYR A 90 -9.87 -3.74 3.83
CA TYR A 90 -10.63 -4.74 3.10
C TYR A 90 -11.81 -5.22 3.94
N PRO A 91 -12.88 -5.69 3.28
CA PRO A 91 -14.04 -6.15 4.02
C PRO A 91 -13.81 -7.52 4.64
N ASN A 92 -14.36 -7.69 5.82
CA ASN A 92 -14.38 -8.98 6.47
C ASN A 92 -15.81 -9.52 6.31
N PHE A 93 -15.96 -10.55 5.50
CA PHE A 93 -17.27 -11.03 5.17
C PHE A 93 -17.96 -11.74 6.32
N ARG A 94 -17.23 -12.04 7.39
CA ARG A 94 -17.85 -12.76 8.52
C ARG A 94 -18.71 -11.86 9.38
N ASN A 95 -18.31 -10.58 9.54
CA ASN A 95 -19.02 -9.70 10.45
C ASN A 95 -19.41 -8.37 9.82
N ASN A 96 -19.28 -8.26 8.49
CA ASN A 96 -19.64 -7.04 7.76
C ASN A 96 -18.87 -5.81 8.21
N HIS A 97 -17.69 -6.01 8.76
CA HIS A 97 -16.82 -4.90 9.13
C HIS A 97 -15.64 -4.87 8.21
N PHE A 98 -14.97 -3.75 8.17
CA PHE A 98 -13.71 -3.63 7.43
C PHE A 98 -12.58 -3.91 8.39
N GLN A 99 -11.46 -4.37 7.82
CA GLN A 99 -10.24 -4.60 8.58
C GLN A 99 -9.10 -3.92 7.86
N MET A 100 -8.04 -3.62 8.61
CA MET A 100 -6.87 -2.95 8.07
C MET A 100 -5.66 -3.82 8.32
N ARG A 101 -4.84 -4.00 7.28
CA ARG A 101 -3.64 -4.81 7.37
C ARG A 101 -2.47 -4.01 6.82
N GLU A 102 -1.45 -3.82 7.62
CA GLU A 102 -0.26 -3.08 7.21
C GLU A 102 0.55 -3.92 6.25
N ILE A 103 1.03 -3.30 5.18
CA ILE A 103 1.72 -4.05 4.14
C ILE A 103 3.15 -3.57 3.91
N GLY A 104 3.53 -2.38 4.35
CA GLY A 104 4.91 -1.97 4.19
C GLY A 104 5.10 -0.50 4.44
N VAL A 105 6.36 -0.08 4.43
CA VAL A 105 6.77 1.28 4.74
C VAL A 105 7.80 1.72 3.72
N THR A 106 7.66 2.95 3.24
CA THR A 106 8.68 3.57 2.40
C THR A 106 9.12 4.90 3.01
N CYS A 107 10.20 5.46 2.50
CA CYS A 107 10.73 6.72 3.00
C CYS A 107 11.27 7.54 1.85
N THR A 108 10.91 8.80 1.81
CA THR A 108 11.42 9.69 0.77
C THR A 108 12.93 9.87 0.94
N GLY A 109 13.65 9.59 -0.13
CA GLY A 109 15.09 9.79 -0.14
C GLY A 109 15.89 8.62 0.38
N GLN A 110 15.25 7.54 0.79
CA GLN A 110 15.94 6.35 1.28
C GLN A 110 15.35 5.12 0.65
N LYS A 111 16.20 4.15 0.36
CA LYS A 111 15.72 2.86 -0.10
C LYS A 111 15.35 2.03 1.11
N GLY A 112 14.23 1.34 0.99
CA GLY A 112 13.75 0.49 2.06
C GLY A 112 13.48 -0.92 1.57
N ALA A 113 13.31 -1.82 2.52
CA ALA A 113 13.09 -3.23 2.20
C ALA A 113 11.76 -3.45 1.48
N ASP A 114 10.80 -2.56 1.70
CA ASP A 114 9.47 -2.74 1.14
C ASP A 114 9.27 -2.01 -0.18
N ASP A 115 10.31 -1.31 -0.67
CA ASP A 115 10.14 -0.48 -1.86
C ASP A 115 9.65 -1.27 -3.06
N ASN A 116 10.12 -2.48 -3.23
CA ASN A 116 9.79 -3.29 -4.39
C ASN A 116 8.63 -4.25 -4.16
N LYS A 117 7.96 -4.13 -3.03
CA LYS A 117 6.80 -4.96 -2.76
C LYS A 117 5.64 -4.48 -3.61
N THR A 118 5.00 -5.41 -4.32
CA THR A 118 3.90 -5.06 -5.22
C THR A 118 2.56 -5.24 -4.53
N LEU A 119 1.53 -4.64 -5.12
CA LEU A 119 0.17 -4.82 -4.62
C LEU A 119 -0.21 -6.30 -4.65
N SER A 120 0.20 -7.00 -5.69
CA SER A 120 -0.09 -8.43 -5.79
C SER A 120 0.55 -9.21 -4.64
N GLN A 121 1.81 -8.89 -4.32
CA GLN A 121 2.49 -9.55 -3.22
C GLN A 121 1.84 -9.23 -1.88
N ALA A 122 1.25 -8.06 -1.76
CA ALA A 122 0.55 -7.66 -0.55
C ALA A 122 -0.86 -8.21 -0.49
N LYS A 123 -1.26 -9.02 -1.48
CA LYS A 123 -2.59 -9.62 -1.53
C LYS A 123 -3.69 -8.58 -1.66
N PHE A 124 -3.41 -7.50 -2.35
CA PHE A 124 -4.41 -6.48 -2.61
C PHE A 124 -5.44 -7.00 -3.59
N CYS A 125 -6.72 -6.82 -3.29
CA CYS A 125 -7.80 -7.21 -4.18
C CYS A 125 -8.46 -5.97 -4.74
N VAL A 126 -8.87 -6.03 -6.00
CA VAL A 126 -9.55 -4.89 -6.62
C VAL A 126 -10.79 -4.57 -5.80
N GLY A 127 -10.93 -3.30 -5.46
CA GLY A 127 -12.01 -2.85 -4.59
C GLY A 127 -11.58 -2.58 -3.17
N ASP A 128 -10.42 -3.09 -2.76
CA ASP A 128 -9.87 -2.73 -1.45
C ASP A 128 -9.44 -1.27 -1.48
N PHE A 129 -9.33 -0.67 -0.30
CA PHE A 129 -8.81 0.69 -0.18
C PHE A 129 -7.36 0.64 0.28
N LEU A 130 -6.63 1.68 -0.04
CA LEU A 130 -5.26 1.83 0.43
C LEU A 130 -5.21 3.03 1.37
N ASP A 131 -4.77 2.80 2.60
CA ASP A 131 -4.66 3.85 3.60
C ASP A 131 -3.20 4.11 3.87
N ILE A 132 -2.78 5.36 3.75
CA ILE A 132 -1.38 5.72 3.91
C ILE A 132 -1.24 6.71 5.06
N SER A 133 -0.42 6.33 6.04
CA SER A 133 -0.07 7.22 7.12
C SER A 133 1.25 7.90 6.79
N ILE A 134 1.26 9.21 6.74
CA ILE A 134 2.42 9.99 6.34
C ILE A 134 3.01 10.64 7.58
N THR A 135 4.28 10.37 7.84
CA THR A 135 4.99 10.93 8.99
C THR A 135 6.07 11.86 8.50
N PRO A 136 5.97 13.16 8.80
CA PRO A 136 6.99 14.12 8.37
C PRO A 136 8.36 13.83 8.99
N PRO A 137 9.44 14.32 8.37
CA PRO A 137 10.78 13.96 8.83
C PRO A 137 11.14 14.52 10.21
N ASN A 138 10.41 15.54 10.66
CA ASN A 138 10.71 16.12 11.96
C ASN A 138 9.90 15.47 13.07
N ARG A 139 9.31 14.32 12.84
CA ARG A 139 8.57 13.57 13.84
C ARG A 139 9.13 12.17 13.93
N LEU A 140 8.93 11.55 15.09
CA LEU A 140 9.33 10.18 15.26
C LEU A 140 8.34 9.26 14.54
N PRO A 141 8.82 8.12 14.01
CA PRO A 141 7.92 7.14 13.42
C PRO A 141 6.91 6.64 14.43
N PRO A 142 5.81 6.04 13.96
CA PRO A 142 4.81 5.50 14.87
C PRO A 142 5.42 4.50 15.85
N MET A 143 4.84 4.46 17.05
CA MET A 143 5.37 3.65 18.12
C MET A 143 5.48 2.17 17.78
N ARG A 144 4.55 1.65 17.02
CA ARG A 144 4.57 0.23 16.72
C ARG A 144 5.85 -0.17 16.00
N ARG A 145 6.50 0.77 15.32
CA ARG A 145 7.73 0.49 14.62
C ARG A 145 8.92 0.49 15.52
N GLN A 146 8.75 1.00 16.72
CA GLN A 146 9.81 1.01 17.67
C GLN A 146 9.66 -0.08 18.71
N ARG A 147 8.73 -0.97 18.47
CA ARG A 147 8.48 -1.98 19.43
C ARG A 147 9.65 -2.92 19.45
N PRO A 148 10.47 -2.89 20.44
CA PRO A 148 11.67 -3.71 20.45
C PRO A 148 11.42 -5.09 20.98
N TYR A 149 10.31 -5.35 21.49
CA TYR A 149 10.05 -6.60 22.14
C TYR A 149 8.78 -7.22 21.71
#